data_f0d0bf22771421b8b512d38b6b03b5d9
#
_entry.id   f0d0bf22771421b8b512d38b6b03b5d9
#
_cell.length_a   1.000
_cell.length_b   1.000
_cell.length_c   1.000
_cell.angle_alpha   90.00
_cell.angle_beta   90.00
_cell.angle_gamma   90.00
#
_symmetry.space_group_name_H-M   'P 1'
#
loop_
_entity.id
_entity.type
_entity.pdbx_description
1 polymer ?
#
loop_
_entity_poly.entity_id
_entity_poly.type
_entity_poly.pdbx_seq_one_letter_code
_entity_poly.pdbx_strand_id
1 'polypeptide(L)'
;MKYVTEYYDIENFSILEATWKELEKGQDMTSFQSYHWYKMLNDCYVPKDCPNYFSIYALVKRDNEAILIAPLWIVKKTFKIVNKKGIYFLGREGWSDYLNFIYKDFDKDAMLFLLKDIAIKYNVSTCVFSELKEYVQSYKFFNSNMKLKKRNKRTCVALKLPSTIEEYNKLLSKNARQNIRTAHNRLKKDGLEVHFVYDDKDVDKETCRNIREQRFIEKFKHVSKLRLMKHKLMYRLTFHFRPYLPFMCYDGGHFLTTYINGELCSFFYYLIDDIHHQILIIAAGVNLEYSRYSPGIISLNSFINEIIKSHDIDIIDFTRGNEPYKYAVGGRDHYIETAIFKFKD
;
A
#
# COMPACT_ATOMS: atom_id res chain seq x y z
N MET A 1 12.96 -30.98 -15.33
CA MET A 1 11.98 -29.95 -15.02
C MET A 1 11.84 -29.03 -16.21
N LYS A 2 10.64 -28.85 -16.73
CA LYS A 2 10.34 -27.98 -17.86
C LYS A 2 9.52 -26.78 -17.38
N TYR A 3 10.09 -25.58 -17.57
CA TYR A 3 9.36 -24.34 -17.32
C TYR A 3 8.68 -23.83 -18.59
N VAL A 4 7.47 -23.28 -18.45
CA VAL A 4 6.71 -22.64 -19.52
C VAL A 4 6.12 -21.36 -18.98
N THR A 5 6.16 -20.27 -19.76
CA THR A 5 5.48 -19.01 -19.43
C THR A 5 4.26 -18.82 -20.32
N GLU A 6 3.12 -18.62 -19.71
CA GLU A 6 1.89 -18.16 -20.38
C GLU A 6 1.69 -16.67 -20.08
N TYR A 7 1.22 -15.91 -21.06
CA TYR A 7 1.04 -14.47 -20.94
C TYR A 7 -0.42 -14.10 -21.12
N TYR A 8 -0.93 -13.34 -20.17
CA TYR A 8 -2.29 -12.81 -20.15
C TYR A 8 -2.25 -11.30 -20.15
N ASP A 9 -3.22 -10.67 -20.77
CA ASP A 9 -3.46 -9.23 -20.73
C ASP A 9 -4.57 -8.90 -19.73
N ILE A 10 -4.96 -7.63 -19.67
CA ILE A 10 -6.01 -7.15 -18.78
C ILE A 10 -7.38 -7.76 -19.11
N GLU A 11 -7.66 -8.11 -20.37
CA GLU A 11 -8.94 -8.66 -20.79
C GLU A 11 -9.08 -10.13 -20.38
N ASN A 12 -7.99 -10.86 -20.37
CA ASN A 12 -7.91 -12.27 -20.01
C ASN A 12 -7.48 -12.53 -18.56
N PHE A 13 -7.31 -11.47 -17.75
CA PHE A 13 -6.87 -11.56 -16.37
C PHE A 13 -7.74 -12.49 -15.51
N SER A 14 -9.05 -12.52 -15.74
CA SER A 14 -9.98 -13.34 -14.95
C SER A 14 -9.72 -14.84 -15.04
N ILE A 15 -9.07 -15.31 -16.10
CA ILE A 15 -8.70 -16.74 -16.26
C ILE A 15 -7.75 -17.19 -15.14
N LEU A 16 -6.97 -16.25 -14.58
CA LEU A 16 -6.00 -16.53 -13.54
C LEU A 16 -6.59 -16.63 -12.13
N GLU A 17 -7.88 -16.33 -11.91
CA GLU A 17 -8.46 -16.18 -10.58
C GLU A 17 -8.20 -17.37 -9.65
N ALA A 18 -8.56 -18.57 -10.08
CA ALA A 18 -8.42 -19.77 -9.23
C ALA A 18 -6.94 -20.05 -8.89
N THR A 19 -6.07 -19.97 -9.88
CA THR A 19 -4.62 -20.16 -9.71
C THR A 19 -4.01 -19.08 -8.82
N TRP A 20 -4.42 -17.83 -9.01
CA TRP A 20 -3.94 -16.70 -8.23
C TRP A 20 -4.28 -16.87 -6.75
N LYS A 21 -5.54 -17.21 -6.45
CA LYS A 21 -6.02 -17.44 -5.08
C LYS A 21 -5.28 -18.57 -4.34
N GLU A 22 -4.72 -19.53 -5.06
CA GLU A 22 -3.85 -20.54 -4.43
C GLU A 22 -2.44 -20.01 -4.17
N LEU A 23 -1.86 -19.26 -5.12
CA LEU A 23 -0.51 -18.75 -5.00
C LEU A 23 -0.39 -17.56 -4.01
N GLU A 24 -1.43 -16.75 -3.86
CA GLU A 24 -1.44 -15.61 -2.94
C GLU A 24 -1.40 -15.99 -1.46
N LYS A 25 -1.55 -17.29 -1.12
CA LYS A 25 -1.43 -17.83 0.24
C LYS A 25 0.03 -17.96 0.73
N GLY A 26 1.00 -17.61 -0.10
CA GLY A 26 2.42 -17.69 0.25
C GLY A 26 2.82 -16.71 1.34
N GLN A 27 3.79 -17.10 2.18
CA GLN A 27 4.25 -16.31 3.34
C GLN A 27 4.92 -14.97 2.97
N ASP A 28 5.35 -14.80 1.73
CA ASP A 28 5.91 -13.52 1.25
C ASP A 28 4.82 -12.56 0.70
N MET A 29 3.55 -13.01 0.69
CA MET A 29 2.43 -12.23 0.15
C MET A 29 1.80 -11.36 1.23
N THR A 30 1.13 -10.29 0.81
CA THR A 30 0.27 -9.44 1.64
C THR A 30 -1.04 -9.20 0.90
N SER A 31 -2.01 -8.54 1.51
CA SER A 31 -3.27 -8.19 0.85
C SER A 31 -3.08 -7.40 -0.46
N PHE A 32 -1.93 -6.75 -0.65
CA PHE A 32 -1.60 -6.07 -1.91
C PHE A 32 -1.27 -7.03 -3.07
N GLN A 33 -1.04 -8.32 -2.81
CA GLN A 33 -0.85 -9.35 -3.82
C GLN A 33 -2.11 -10.16 -4.10
N SER A 34 -3.22 -9.88 -3.43
CA SER A 34 -4.46 -10.62 -3.64
C SER A 34 -5.05 -10.41 -5.05
N TYR A 35 -5.73 -11.44 -5.57
CA TYR A 35 -6.47 -11.34 -6.83
C TYR A 35 -7.47 -10.20 -6.83
N HIS A 36 -8.21 -10.04 -5.75
CA HIS A 36 -9.22 -8.99 -5.61
C HIS A 36 -8.61 -7.59 -5.65
N TRP A 37 -7.42 -7.40 -5.05
CA TRP A 37 -6.68 -6.14 -5.13
C TRP A 37 -6.28 -5.81 -6.58
N TYR A 38 -5.71 -6.77 -7.29
CA TYR A 38 -5.33 -6.58 -8.70
C TYR A 38 -6.54 -6.42 -9.62
N LYS A 39 -7.67 -7.07 -9.31
CA LYS A 39 -8.92 -6.84 -10.01
C LYS A 39 -9.37 -5.38 -9.89
N MET A 40 -9.38 -4.83 -8.67
CA MET A 40 -9.68 -3.40 -8.45
C MET A 40 -8.70 -2.49 -9.19
N LEU A 41 -7.39 -2.80 -9.18
CA LEU A 41 -6.40 -2.03 -9.95
C LEU A 41 -6.70 -2.05 -11.45
N ASN A 42 -7.05 -3.20 -12.00
CA ASN A 42 -7.40 -3.34 -13.41
C ASN A 42 -8.66 -2.56 -13.78
N ASP A 43 -9.70 -2.69 -12.99
CA ASP A 43 -10.99 -2.06 -13.24
C ASP A 43 -10.88 -0.53 -13.18
N CYS A 44 -10.04 0.01 -12.30
CA CYS A 44 -10.01 1.43 -11.98
C CYS A 44 -8.80 2.19 -12.51
N TYR A 45 -7.63 1.53 -12.63
CA TYR A 45 -6.36 2.25 -12.79
C TYR A 45 -5.48 1.80 -13.94
N VAL A 46 -5.65 0.60 -14.46
CA VAL A 46 -4.82 0.09 -15.55
C VAL A 46 -5.37 0.57 -16.89
N PRO A 47 -4.60 1.37 -17.67
CA PRO A 47 -5.05 1.75 -19.02
C PRO A 47 -5.10 0.54 -19.93
N LYS A 48 -6.19 0.39 -20.67
CA LYS A 48 -6.40 -0.70 -21.62
C LYS A 48 -5.53 -0.51 -22.87
N ASP A 49 -5.38 0.73 -23.33
CA ASP A 49 -4.65 1.07 -24.55
C ASP A 49 -3.56 2.10 -24.28
N CYS A 50 -2.31 1.66 -24.32
CA CYS A 50 -1.17 2.55 -24.31
C CYS A 50 -0.01 1.99 -25.17
N PRO A 51 0.40 2.68 -26.25
CA PRO A 51 1.40 2.13 -27.18
C PRO A 51 2.82 2.04 -26.59
N ASN A 52 3.11 2.78 -25.51
CA ASN A 52 4.45 2.88 -24.94
C ASN A 52 4.66 1.99 -23.71
N TYR A 53 3.59 1.57 -23.07
CA TYR A 53 3.59 0.65 -21.92
C TYR A 53 2.27 -0.10 -21.84
N PHE A 54 2.32 -1.33 -21.35
CA PHE A 54 1.15 -2.19 -21.20
C PHE A 54 1.35 -3.14 -20.03
N SER A 55 0.25 -3.59 -19.45
CA SER A 55 0.25 -4.61 -18.41
C SER A 55 0.38 -6.01 -19.01
N ILE A 56 1.07 -6.86 -18.29
CA ILE A 56 1.08 -8.31 -18.53
C ILE A 56 0.91 -9.05 -17.20
N TYR A 57 0.30 -10.21 -17.28
CA TYR A 57 0.23 -11.19 -16.20
C TYR A 57 0.91 -12.46 -16.72
N ALA A 58 2.16 -12.67 -16.30
CA ALA A 58 2.91 -13.84 -16.74
C ALA A 58 2.75 -14.96 -15.72
N LEU A 59 2.21 -16.09 -16.15
CA LEU A 59 2.06 -17.31 -15.36
C LEU A 59 3.20 -18.27 -15.72
N VAL A 60 4.01 -18.66 -14.75
CA VAL A 60 5.02 -19.69 -14.90
C VAL A 60 4.48 -21.02 -14.39
N LYS A 61 4.59 -22.03 -15.25
CA LYS A 61 4.31 -23.42 -14.91
C LYS A 61 5.60 -24.25 -14.89
N ARG A 62 5.69 -25.16 -13.93
CA ARG A 62 6.73 -26.20 -13.85
C ARG A 62 6.07 -27.55 -14.00
N ASP A 63 6.42 -28.29 -15.06
CA ASP A 63 5.84 -29.61 -15.36
C ASP A 63 4.29 -29.58 -15.33
N ASN A 64 3.67 -28.52 -15.90
CA ASN A 64 2.25 -28.18 -15.95
C ASN A 64 1.63 -27.65 -14.64
N GLU A 65 2.34 -27.61 -13.54
CA GLU A 65 1.87 -27.00 -12.29
C GLU A 65 2.18 -25.50 -12.27
N ALA A 66 1.19 -24.68 -11.96
CA ALA A 66 1.33 -23.22 -11.81
C ALA A 66 2.06 -22.90 -10.50
N ILE A 67 3.16 -22.14 -10.58
CA ILE A 67 4.03 -21.87 -9.42
C ILE A 67 4.31 -20.39 -9.18
N LEU A 68 4.12 -19.53 -10.18
CA LEU A 68 4.46 -18.12 -10.09
C LEU A 68 3.57 -17.28 -11.02
N ILE A 69 3.03 -16.19 -10.52
CA ILE A 69 2.39 -15.14 -11.32
C ILE A 69 3.15 -13.84 -11.16
N ALA A 70 3.37 -13.14 -12.26
CA ALA A 70 4.03 -11.85 -12.31
C ALA A 70 3.12 -10.77 -12.92
N PRO A 71 2.48 -9.93 -12.10
CA PRO A 71 1.76 -8.77 -12.59
C PRO A 71 2.74 -7.62 -12.86
N LEU A 72 2.94 -7.29 -14.12
CA LEU A 72 4.01 -6.40 -14.54
C LEU A 72 3.53 -5.34 -15.52
N TRP A 73 4.22 -4.19 -15.50
CA TRP A 73 4.26 -3.23 -16.57
C TRP A 73 5.48 -3.44 -17.45
N ILE A 74 5.27 -3.49 -18.74
CA ILE A 74 6.34 -3.46 -19.73
C ILE A 74 6.38 -2.06 -20.36
N VAL A 75 7.49 -1.36 -20.16
CA VAL A 75 7.74 -0.04 -20.76
C VAL A 75 8.66 -0.20 -21.93
N LYS A 76 8.15 -0.04 -23.17
CA LYS A 76 8.91 -0.23 -24.43
C LYS A 76 9.78 0.96 -24.78
N LYS A 77 9.31 2.18 -24.51
CA LYS A 77 10.04 3.43 -24.81
C LYS A 77 10.07 4.31 -23.57
N THR A 78 11.16 5.05 -23.42
CA THR A 78 11.26 6.07 -22.37
C THR A 78 10.18 7.12 -22.61
N PHE A 79 9.19 7.15 -21.74
CA PHE A 79 8.12 8.13 -21.77
C PHE A 79 8.42 9.22 -20.75
N LYS A 80 8.69 10.44 -21.24
CA LYS A 80 8.94 11.67 -20.45
C LYS A 80 9.72 11.40 -19.16
N ILE A 81 11.04 11.50 -19.15
CA ILE A 81 11.92 11.62 -17.96
C ILE A 81 11.67 10.62 -16.81
N VAL A 82 10.46 10.10 -16.65
CA VAL A 82 10.00 9.34 -15.48
C VAL A 82 10.13 7.82 -15.63
N ASN A 83 9.81 7.27 -16.81
CA ASN A 83 9.83 5.82 -17.03
C ASN A 83 10.83 5.43 -18.11
N LYS A 84 11.91 4.79 -17.70
CA LYS A 84 12.88 4.19 -18.62
C LYS A 84 12.33 2.87 -19.17
N LYS A 85 12.76 2.47 -20.37
CA LYS A 85 12.49 1.14 -20.92
C LYS A 85 12.85 0.05 -19.90
N GLY A 86 11.91 -0.85 -19.61
CA GLY A 86 12.14 -1.90 -18.60
C GLY A 86 10.87 -2.61 -18.11
N ILE A 87 11.09 -3.50 -17.18
CA ILE A 87 10.09 -4.29 -16.46
C ILE A 87 9.83 -3.62 -15.12
N TYR A 88 8.56 -3.46 -14.76
CA TYR A 88 8.12 -2.83 -13.50
C TYR A 88 7.01 -3.65 -12.87
N PHE A 89 6.86 -3.57 -11.55
CA PHE A 89 5.64 -4.09 -10.92
C PHE A 89 4.42 -3.27 -11.31
N LEU A 90 3.31 -3.94 -11.56
CA LEU A 90 2.00 -3.31 -11.61
C LEU A 90 1.60 -2.85 -10.20
N GLY A 91 0.94 -1.69 -10.09
CA GLY A 91 0.55 -1.14 -8.79
C GLY A 91 1.57 -0.19 -8.13
N ARG A 92 2.78 -0.05 -8.72
CA ARG A 92 3.88 0.80 -8.20
C ARG A 92 3.55 2.29 -8.10
N GLU A 93 2.47 2.72 -8.71
CA GLU A 93 2.10 4.14 -8.84
C GLU A 93 1.58 4.77 -7.54
N GLY A 94 1.83 4.13 -6.42
CA GLY A 94 1.42 4.61 -5.10
C GLY A 94 0.10 4.02 -4.61
N TRP A 95 -0.46 3.07 -5.34
CA TRP A 95 -1.67 2.35 -4.98
C TRP A 95 -1.40 1.16 -4.07
N SER A 96 -0.25 0.52 -4.26
CA SER A 96 0.18 -0.63 -3.48
C SER A 96 1.48 -0.33 -2.76
N ASP A 97 1.60 -0.84 -1.55
CA ASP A 97 2.85 -1.04 -0.85
C ASP A 97 3.24 -2.53 -0.93
N TYR A 98 4.47 -2.86 -0.56
CA TYR A 98 4.92 -4.26 -0.43
C TYR A 98 4.75 -5.10 -1.69
N LEU A 99 5.02 -4.51 -2.86
CA LEU A 99 4.90 -5.19 -4.15
C LEU A 99 5.82 -6.40 -4.24
N ASN A 100 5.30 -7.48 -4.83
CA ASN A 100 6.03 -8.72 -5.04
C ASN A 100 5.48 -9.49 -6.25
N PHE A 101 6.17 -10.53 -6.66
CA PHE A 101 5.64 -11.61 -7.47
C PHE A 101 4.71 -12.47 -6.61
N ILE A 102 3.80 -13.21 -7.20
CA ILE A 102 2.81 -14.00 -6.50
C ILE A 102 3.22 -15.47 -6.60
N TYR A 103 3.55 -16.07 -5.48
CA TYR A 103 3.98 -17.47 -5.35
C TYR A 103 3.67 -17.99 -3.95
N LYS A 104 3.33 -19.26 -3.86
CA LYS A 104 3.19 -19.93 -2.57
C LYS A 104 4.55 -20.25 -1.99
N ASP A 105 5.39 -20.93 -2.78
CA ASP A 105 6.76 -21.28 -2.46
C ASP A 105 7.70 -20.66 -3.49
N PHE A 106 8.78 -20.05 -3.03
CA PHE A 106 9.72 -19.38 -3.93
C PHE A 106 10.58 -20.37 -4.72
N ASP A 107 10.46 -20.33 -6.04
CA ASP A 107 11.30 -21.08 -6.96
C ASP A 107 12.27 -20.15 -7.68
N LYS A 108 13.57 -20.26 -7.32
CA LYS A 108 14.65 -19.44 -7.86
C LYS A 108 14.82 -19.62 -9.38
N ASP A 109 14.72 -20.86 -9.86
CA ASP A 109 14.95 -21.18 -11.26
C ASP A 109 13.78 -20.75 -12.13
N ALA A 110 12.55 -20.87 -11.61
CA ALA A 110 11.35 -20.31 -12.23
C ALA A 110 11.43 -18.78 -12.36
N MET A 111 11.90 -18.09 -11.32
CA MET A 111 12.08 -16.63 -11.35
C MET A 111 13.13 -16.23 -12.40
N LEU A 112 14.25 -16.92 -12.45
CA LEU A 112 15.30 -16.65 -13.43
C LEU A 112 14.80 -16.92 -14.86
N PHE A 113 14.08 -18.03 -15.06
CA PHE A 113 13.46 -18.38 -16.33
C PHE A 113 12.49 -17.29 -16.79
N LEU A 114 11.55 -16.91 -15.93
CA LEU A 114 10.58 -15.85 -16.22
C LEU A 114 11.22 -14.55 -16.66
N LEU A 115 12.19 -14.05 -15.88
CA LEU A 115 12.82 -12.77 -16.18
C LEU A 115 13.59 -12.80 -17.49
N LYS A 116 14.27 -13.91 -17.82
CA LYS A 116 14.95 -14.10 -19.11
C LYS A 116 13.94 -14.16 -20.27
N ASP A 117 12.85 -14.89 -20.11
CA ASP A 117 11.82 -15.03 -21.12
C ASP A 117 11.16 -13.67 -21.44
N ILE A 118 10.80 -12.90 -20.41
CA ILE A 118 10.27 -11.54 -20.57
C ILE A 118 11.30 -10.61 -21.24
N ALA A 119 12.57 -10.70 -20.82
CA ALA A 119 13.63 -9.86 -21.38
C ALA A 119 13.79 -10.08 -22.88
N ILE A 120 13.79 -11.35 -23.32
CA ILE A 120 13.88 -11.73 -24.73
C ILE A 120 12.62 -11.30 -25.49
N LYS A 121 11.45 -11.69 -25.01
CA LYS A 121 10.15 -11.45 -25.66
C LYS A 121 9.89 -9.96 -25.92
N TYR A 122 10.22 -9.10 -24.95
CA TYR A 122 9.93 -7.65 -25.01
C TYR A 122 11.17 -6.81 -25.27
N ASN A 123 12.32 -7.40 -25.48
CA ASN A 123 13.60 -6.74 -25.71
C ASN A 123 13.89 -5.67 -24.62
N VAL A 124 13.84 -6.08 -23.36
CA VAL A 124 14.11 -5.24 -22.19
C VAL A 124 15.19 -5.87 -21.30
N SER A 125 16.14 -5.06 -20.82
CA SER A 125 17.27 -5.52 -20.02
C SER A 125 17.32 -4.94 -18.60
N THR A 126 16.32 -4.16 -18.23
CA THR A 126 16.27 -3.46 -16.95
C THR A 126 15.00 -3.81 -16.21
N CYS A 127 15.13 -4.16 -14.94
CA CYS A 127 14.02 -4.36 -14.01
C CYS A 127 14.02 -3.21 -13.01
N VAL A 128 12.86 -2.60 -12.80
CA VAL A 128 12.65 -1.55 -11.80
C VAL A 128 11.60 -2.04 -10.82
N PHE A 129 12.05 -2.64 -9.73
CA PHE A 129 11.17 -3.20 -8.72
C PHE A 129 11.08 -2.23 -7.55
N SER A 130 9.87 -1.77 -7.30
CA SER A 130 9.58 -0.79 -6.25
C SER A 130 8.80 -1.44 -5.12
N GLU A 131 8.84 -0.80 -3.95
CA GLU A 131 8.07 -1.16 -2.76
C GLU A 131 8.37 -2.60 -2.26
N LEU A 132 9.57 -3.12 -2.53
CA LEU A 132 10.01 -4.44 -2.08
C LEU A 132 10.34 -4.42 -0.59
N LYS A 133 9.84 -5.40 0.16
CA LYS A 133 10.31 -5.68 1.53
C LYS A 133 11.67 -6.39 1.50
N GLU A 134 12.58 -6.01 2.40
CA GLU A 134 13.95 -6.55 2.42
C GLU A 134 14.02 -8.05 2.75
N TYR A 135 13.04 -8.60 3.43
CA TYR A 135 13.05 -9.98 3.91
C TYR A 135 12.42 -11.00 2.94
N VAL A 136 11.67 -10.56 1.93
CA VAL A 136 11.03 -11.49 0.96
C VAL A 136 12.07 -12.21 0.08
N GLN A 137 11.76 -13.44 -0.32
CA GLN A 137 12.67 -14.28 -1.08
C GLN A 137 13.04 -13.69 -2.43
N SER A 138 12.10 -13.06 -3.12
CA SER A 138 12.36 -12.39 -4.40
C SER A 138 13.39 -11.27 -4.27
N TYR A 139 13.36 -10.47 -3.18
CA TYR A 139 14.35 -9.43 -2.93
C TYR A 139 15.76 -10.03 -2.74
N LYS A 140 15.89 -11.09 -1.94
CA LYS A 140 17.15 -11.80 -1.73
C LYS A 140 17.69 -12.36 -3.05
N PHE A 141 16.79 -12.92 -3.87
CA PHE A 141 17.14 -13.42 -5.20
C PHE A 141 17.70 -12.32 -6.11
N PHE A 142 17.05 -11.15 -6.20
CA PHE A 142 17.52 -10.06 -7.07
C PHE A 142 18.89 -9.56 -6.65
N ASN A 143 19.11 -9.37 -5.36
CA ASN A 143 20.42 -8.91 -4.85
C ASN A 143 21.56 -9.91 -5.17
N SER A 144 21.28 -11.21 -5.19
CA SER A 144 22.29 -12.25 -5.43
C SER A 144 22.52 -12.49 -6.92
N ASN A 145 21.48 -12.41 -7.76
CA ASN A 145 21.50 -12.92 -9.13
C ASN A 145 21.49 -11.82 -10.21
N MET A 146 21.18 -10.59 -9.86
CA MET A 146 21.14 -9.45 -10.80
C MET A 146 22.18 -8.40 -10.45
N LYS A 147 22.51 -7.54 -11.43
CA LYS A 147 23.42 -6.41 -11.22
C LYS A 147 22.63 -5.20 -10.72
N LEU A 148 22.78 -4.86 -9.46
CA LEU A 148 22.18 -3.67 -8.90
C LEU A 148 22.78 -2.41 -9.52
N LYS A 149 21.94 -1.49 -10.01
CA LYS A 149 22.32 -0.19 -10.60
C LYS A 149 22.01 0.99 -9.72
N LYS A 150 20.87 0.94 -9.03
CA LYS A 150 20.42 2.00 -8.14
C LYS A 150 19.46 1.42 -7.10
N ARG A 151 19.53 1.97 -5.89
CA ARG A 151 18.66 1.64 -4.77
C ARG A 151 18.15 2.91 -4.12
N ASN A 152 16.89 2.90 -3.72
CA ASN A 152 16.29 3.96 -2.92
C ASN A 152 15.44 3.32 -1.82
N LYS A 153 15.77 3.64 -0.57
CA LYS A 153 15.10 3.13 0.61
C LYS A 153 14.04 4.12 1.09
N ARG A 154 12.89 3.61 1.49
CA ARG A 154 11.79 4.40 2.05
C ARG A 154 11.40 3.83 3.41
N THR A 155 11.11 4.73 4.34
CA THR A 155 10.63 4.36 5.67
C THR A 155 9.15 4.01 5.62
N CYS A 156 8.82 2.90 6.27
CA CYS A 156 7.50 2.51 6.72
C CYS A 156 7.51 2.45 8.24
N VAL A 157 6.35 2.50 8.88
CA VAL A 157 6.24 2.45 10.33
C VAL A 157 5.23 1.40 10.71
N ALA A 158 5.57 0.49 11.63
CA ALA A 158 4.67 -0.51 12.17
C ALA A 158 4.72 -0.54 13.69
N LEU A 159 3.58 -0.85 14.30
CA LEU A 159 3.42 -1.10 15.73
C LEU A 159 3.20 -2.61 15.92
N LYS A 160 4.14 -3.29 16.56
CA LYS A 160 3.88 -4.61 17.12
C LYS A 160 3.02 -4.45 18.36
N LEU A 161 1.85 -5.06 18.36
CA LEU A 161 0.91 -4.94 19.46
C LEU A 161 1.40 -5.71 20.68
N PRO A 162 1.34 -5.11 21.87
CA PRO A 162 1.56 -5.82 23.13
C PRO A 162 0.34 -6.64 23.52
N SER A 163 0.52 -7.56 24.46
CA SER A 163 -0.54 -8.46 24.91
C SER A 163 -1.60 -7.77 25.77
N THR A 164 -1.29 -6.61 26.35
CA THR A 164 -2.20 -5.88 27.26
C THR A 164 -2.25 -4.39 26.95
N ILE A 165 -3.38 -3.77 27.34
CA ILE A 165 -3.55 -2.32 27.22
C ILE A 165 -2.57 -1.58 28.13
N GLU A 166 -2.22 -2.13 29.28
CA GLU A 166 -1.26 -1.55 30.21
C GLU A 166 0.14 -1.47 29.59
N GLU A 167 0.56 -2.53 28.90
CA GLU A 167 1.82 -2.55 28.15
C GLU A 167 1.78 -1.55 27.00
N TYR A 168 0.67 -1.49 26.25
CA TYR A 168 0.49 -0.49 25.19
C TYR A 168 0.58 0.93 25.72
N ASN A 169 -0.04 1.25 26.84
CA ASN A 169 0.04 2.58 27.46
C ASN A 169 1.48 2.97 27.83
N LYS A 170 2.39 2.02 28.11
CA LYS A 170 3.80 2.28 28.35
C LYS A 170 4.55 2.62 27.04
N LEU A 171 4.12 2.10 25.89
CA LEU A 171 4.69 2.41 24.58
C LEU A 171 4.34 3.81 24.10
N LEU A 172 3.18 4.33 24.49
CA LEU A 172 2.77 5.69 24.13
C LEU A 172 3.79 6.73 24.63
N SER A 173 4.16 7.66 23.76
CA SER A 173 4.98 8.80 24.19
C SER A 173 4.25 9.63 25.26
N LYS A 174 5.04 10.34 26.10
CA LYS A 174 4.44 11.25 27.10
C LYS A 174 3.50 12.27 26.45
N ASN A 175 3.89 12.79 25.31
CA ASN A 175 3.09 13.77 24.57
C ASN A 175 1.82 13.14 24.01
N ALA A 176 1.86 11.89 23.51
CA ALA A 176 0.66 11.20 23.04
C ALA A 176 -0.34 10.98 24.16
N ARG A 177 0.10 10.47 25.32
CA ARG A 177 -0.75 10.32 26.51
C ARG A 177 -1.40 11.63 26.93
N GLN A 178 -0.61 12.71 26.94
CA GLN A 178 -1.11 14.05 27.28
C GLN A 178 -2.12 14.55 26.25
N ASN A 179 -1.85 14.36 24.94
CA ASN A 179 -2.75 14.78 23.86
C ASN A 179 -4.09 14.05 23.92
N ILE A 180 -4.07 12.72 24.13
CA ILE A 180 -5.29 11.91 24.26
C ILE A 180 -6.13 12.41 25.44
N ARG A 181 -5.53 12.58 26.62
CA ARG A 181 -6.23 13.11 27.80
C ARG A 181 -6.80 14.50 27.57
N THR A 182 -6.00 15.38 26.96
CA THR A 182 -6.42 16.76 26.66
C THR A 182 -7.56 16.79 25.65
N ALA A 183 -7.54 15.94 24.63
CA ALA A 183 -8.60 15.83 23.65
C ALA A 183 -9.93 15.42 24.30
N HIS A 184 -9.94 14.38 25.12
CA HIS A 184 -11.13 13.94 25.87
C HIS A 184 -11.66 15.02 26.82
N ASN A 185 -10.75 15.72 27.54
CA ASN A 185 -11.16 16.81 28.43
C ASN A 185 -11.80 17.99 27.68
N ARG A 186 -11.28 18.31 26.49
CA ARG A 186 -11.86 19.37 25.63
C ARG A 186 -13.23 18.97 25.10
N LEU A 187 -13.39 17.76 24.60
CA LEU A 187 -14.68 17.22 24.17
C LEU A 187 -15.73 17.32 25.29
N LYS A 188 -15.36 16.82 26.49
CA LYS A 188 -16.24 16.87 27.65
C LYS A 188 -16.58 18.31 28.05
N LYS A 189 -15.58 19.22 28.07
CA LYS A 189 -15.79 20.65 28.44
C LYS A 189 -16.72 21.34 27.44
N ASP A 190 -16.59 21.05 26.16
CA ASP A 190 -17.37 21.67 25.09
C ASP A 190 -18.72 20.96 24.87
N GLY A 191 -19.07 19.94 25.68
CA GLY A 191 -20.31 19.17 25.58
C GLY A 191 -20.48 18.39 24.29
N LEU A 192 -19.35 17.97 23.67
CA LEU A 192 -19.37 17.30 22.39
C LEU A 192 -19.31 15.77 22.59
N GLU A 193 -20.17 15.07 21.86
CA GLU A 193 -20.23 13.62 21.84
C GLU A 193 -19.30 13.08 20.75
N VAL A 194 -18.48 12.08 21.08
CA VAL A 194 -17.57 11.42 20.15
C VAL A 194 -17.92 9.95 19.99
N HIS A 195 -18.03 9.51 18.74
CA HIS A 195 -18.28 8.12 18.36
C HIS A 195 -17.15 7.60 17.48
N PHE A 196 -16.64 6.40 17.83
CA PHE A 196 -15.71 5.65 17.01
C PHE A 196 -16.47 4.49 16.38
N VAL A 197 -16.36 4.37 15.05
CA VAL A 197 -16.97 3.24 14.32
C VAL A 197 -15.84 2.42 13.70
N TYR A 198 -15.75 1.18 14.16
CA TYR A 198 -14.78 0.20 13.66
C TYR A 198 -15.41 -0.55 12.50
N ASP A 199 -14.70 -0.63 11.39
CA ASP A 199 -15.20 -1.23 10.13
C ASP A 199 -16.50 -0.57 9.62
N ASP A 200 -16.48 0.76 9.53
CA ASP A 200 -17.61 1.58 9.11
C ASP A 200 -17.95 1.33 7.62
N LYS A 201 -19.00 0.57 7.38
CA LYS A 201 -19.45 0.22 6.02
C LYS A 201 -20.23 1.35 5.36
N ASP A 202 -20.85 2.22 6.14
CA ASP A 202 -21.74 3.28 5.69
C ASP A 202 -21.02 4.64 5.56
N VAL A 203 -19.70 4.67 5.76
CA VAL A 203 -18.92 5.91 5.69
C VAL A 203 -19.10 6.63 4.35
N ASP A 204 -19.34 7.93 4.40
CA ASP A 204 -19.33 8.78 3.21
C ASP A 204 -17.90 8.93 2.68
N LYS A 205 -17.60 8.12 1.66
CA LYS A 205 -16.29 8.07 1.00
C LYS A 205 -15.94 9.38 0.30
N GLU A 206 -16.95 10.12 -0.14
CA GLU A 206 -16.76 11.44 -0.76
C GLU A 206 -16.25 12.44 0.28
N THR A 207 -16.84 12.46 1.48
CA THR A 207 -16.34 13.26 2.61
C THR A 207 -14.92 12.84 3.01
N CYS A 208 -14.60 11.54 3.04
CA CYS A 208 -13.23 11.08 3.26
C CYS A 208 -12.25 11.63 2.22
N ARG A 209 -12.62 11.62 0.94
CA ARG A 209 -11.83 12.23 -0.14
C ARG A 209 -11.60 13.71 0.10
N ASN A 210 -12.65 14.45 0.41
CA ASN A 210 -12.60 15.90 0.64
C ASN A 210 -11.70 16.26 1.84
N ILE A 211 -11.80 15.54 2.95
CA ILE A 211 -10.92 15.69 4.13
C ILE A 211 -9.45 15.49 3.73
N ARG A 212 -9.17 14.49 2.90
CA ARG A 212 -7.81 14.21 2.44
C ARG A 212 -7.26 15.28 1.50
N GLU A 213 -8.09 15.80 0.60
CA GLU A 213 -7.73 16.89 -0.30
C GLU A 213 -7.45 18.19 0.45
N GLN A 214 -8.27 18.54 1.44
CA GLN A 214 -8.04 19.70 2.31
C GLN A 214 -6.69 19.60 3.04
N ARG A 215 -6.36 18.44 3.60
CA ARG A 215 -5.06 18.21 4.24
C ARG A 215 -3.89 18.35 3.26
N PHE A 216 -4.05 17.90 2.01
CA PHE A 216 -3.05 18.09 0.98
C PHE A 216 -2.83 19.58 0.69
N ILE A 217 -3.90 20.35 0.52
CA ILE A 217 -3.84 21.80 0.29
C ILE A 217 -3.15 22.51 1.46
N GLU A 218 -3.51 22.16 2.70
CA GLU A 218 -2.91 22.73 3.90
C GLU A 218 -1.41 22.48 4.01
N LYS A 219 -0.96 21.28 3.67
CA LYS A 219 0.48 20.94 3.65
C LYS A 219 1.30 21.84 2.72
N PHE A 220 0.67 22.41 1.69
CA PHE A 220 1.31 23.25 0.70
C PHE A 220 0.96 24.75 0.82
N LYS A 221 0.23 25.18 1.86
CA LYS A 221 -0.16 26.60 2.03
C LYS A 221 1.01 27.58 2.18
N HIS A 222 2.13 27.11 2.72
CA HIS A 222 3.36 27.91 2.88
C HIS A 222 4.25 27.97 1.62
N VAL A 223 3.83 27.29 0.56
CA VAL A 223 4.56 27.24 -0.70
C VAL A 223 4.01 28.33 -1.62
N SER A 224 4.88 29.02 -2.38
CA SER A 224 4.44 30.08 -3.31
C SER A 224 3.31 29.60 -4.22
N LYS A 225 2.37 30.51 -4.58
CA LYS A 225 1.23 30.21 -5.45
C LYS A 225 1.63 29.49 -6.75
N LEU A 226 2.76 29.89 -7.35
CA LEU A 226 3.30 29.28 -8.56
C LEU A 226 3.74 27.81 -8.31
N ARG A 227 4.38 27.57 -7.20
CA ARG A 227 4.81 26.21 -6.80
C ARG A 227 3.62 25.34 -6.44
N LEU A 228 2.61 25.90 -5.78
CA LEU A 228 1.34 25.21 -5.50
C LEU A 228 0.60 24.85 -6.80
N MET A 229 0.51 25.78 -7.78
CA MET A 229 -0.03 25.48 -9.10
C MET A 229 0.75 24.38 -9.82
N LYS A 230 2.09 24.45 -9.78
CA LYS A 230 2.95 23.39 -10.35
C LYS A 230 2.70 22.04 -9.65
N HIS A 231 2.57 22.01 -8.34
CA HIS A 231 2.23 20.78 -7.59
C HIS A 231 0.83 20.28 -7.92
N LYS A 232 -0.17 21.17 -7.99
CA LYS A 232 -1.53 20.82 -8.44
C LYS A 232 -1.54 20.27 -9.86
N LEU A 233 -0.79 20.89 -10.77
CA LEU A 233 -0.67 20.45 -12.16
C LEU A 233 0.07 19.11 -12.25
N MET A 234 1.17 18.94 -11.52
CA MET A 234 1.91 17.68 -11.44
C MET A 234 1.08 16.59 -10.78
N TYR A 235 0.38 16.93 -9.73
CA TYR A 235 -0.60 16.05 -9.08
C TYR A 235 -1.70 15.68 -10.07
N ARG A 236 -2.12 16.56 -10.94
CA ARG A 236 -3.05 16.34 -12.04
C ARG A 236 -2.49 15.52 -13.19
N LEU A 237 -1.24 15.62 -13.55
CA LEU A 237 -0.59 14.97 -14.68
C LEU A 237 0.13 13.67 -14.32
N THR A 238 0.36 13.42 -13.05
CA THR A 238 0.86 12.15 -12.53
C THR A 238 -0.31 11.31 -11.99
N PHE A 239 -0.11 10.03 -11.77
CA PHE A 239 -1.11 9.05 -11.32
C PHE A 239 -1.99 9.45 -10.14
N HIS A 240 -1.65 10.47 -9.41
CA HIS A 240 -2.45 11.02 -8.32
C HIS A 240 -3.80 11.62 -8.77
N PHE A 241 -4.06 11.69 -10.09
CA PHE A 241 -5.33 12.14 -10.68
C PHE A 241 -6.39 11.09 -10.81
N ARG A 242 -6.02 9.85 -10.59
CA ARG A 242 -7.05 8.83 -10.58
C ARG A 242 -7.83 8.97 -9.28
N PRO A 243 -9.16 8.98 -9.36
CA PRO A 243 -9.97 9.31 -8.22
C PRO A 243 -9.66 8.35 -7.07
N TYR A 244 -9.40 8.88 -5.88
CA TYR A 244 -9.28 8.10 -4.64
C TYR A 244 -10.53 7.28 -4.36
N LEU A 245 -11.66 7.68 -4.92
CA LEU A 245 -12.95 7.08 -4.66
C LEU A 245 -13.00 5.58 -5.01
N PRO A 246 -12.58 5.13 -6.21
CA PRO A 246 -12.56 3.69 -6.51
C PRO A 246 -11.67 2.88 -5.56
N PHE A 247 -10.53 3.44 -5.17
CA PHE A 247 -9.63 2.82 -4.21
C PHE A 247 -10.29 2.60 -2.84
N MET A 248 -11.07 3.59 -2.37
CA MET A 248 -11.85 3.50 -1.12
C MET A 248 -13.12 2.65 -1.26
N CYS A 249 -13.53 2.29 -2.48
CA CYS A 249 -14.66 1.39 -2.74
C CYS A 249 -14.24 -0.06 -2.93
N TYR A 250 -12.99 -0.40 -2.68
CA TYR A 250 -12.53 -1.79 -2.71
C TYR A 250 -13.21 -2.60 -1.60
N ASP A 251 -13.82 -3.74 -1.96
CA ASP A 251 -14.64 -4.55 -1.05
C ASP A 251 -13.86 -5.14 0.13
N GLY A 252 -12.56 -5.40 -0.05
CA GLY A 252 -11.64 -5.82 1.02
C GLY A 252 -11.08 -4.67 1.87
N GLY A 253 -11.59 -3.46 1.70
CA GLY A 253 -11.16 -2.28 2.45
C GLY A 253 -12.08 -1.99 3.63
N HIS A 254 -11.49 -1.53 4.72
CA HIS A 254 -12.17 -1.24 5.98
C HIS A 254 -11.93 0.21 6.38
N PHE A 255 -12.87 0.78 7.13
CA PHE A 255 -12.75 2.13 7.66
C PHE A 255 -12.86 2.14 9.18
N LEU A 256 -11.92 2.79 9.82
CA LEU A 256 -12.06 3.32 11.17
C LEU A 256 -12.45 4.79 11.06
N THR A 257 -13.60 5.17 11.56
CA THR A 257 -14.10 6.54 11.50
C THR A 257 -14.33 7.14 12.87
N THR A 258 -14.28 8.46 12.93
CA THR A 258 -14.59 9.23 14.15
C THR A 258 -15.58 10.30 13.81
N TYR A 259 -16.69 10.29 14.49
CA TYR A 259 -17.73 11.30 14.41
C TYR A 259 -17.75 12.14 15.71
N ILE A 260 -17.89 13.44 15.57
CA ILE A 260 -18.12 14.37 16.68
C ILE A 260 -19.44 15.08 16.39
N ASN A 261 -20.43 14.91 17.25
CA ASN A 261 -21.81 15.41 17.05
C ASN A 261 -22.39 15.01 15.67
N GLY A 262 -22.12 13.79 15.21
CA GLY A 262 -22.59 13.27 13.92
C GLY A 262 -21.78 13.68 12.69
N GLU A 263 -20.78 14.57 12.82
CA GLU A 263 -19.91 14.95 11.70
C GLU A 263 -18.64 14.11 11.63
N LEU A 264 -18.28 13.65 10.44
CA LEU A 264 -17.07 12.87 10.19
C LEU A 264 -15.82 13.75 10.39
N CYS A 265 -15.04 13.44 11.43
CA CYS A 265 -13.88 14.23 11.83
C CYS A 265 -12.54 13.61 11.51
N SER A 266 -12.48 12.29 11.46
CA SER A 266 -11.28 11.57 10.98
C SER A 266 -11.62 10.18 10.46
N PHE A 267 -10.74 9.68 9.60
CA PHE A 267 -10.82 8.31 9.14
C PHE A 267 -9.43 7.70 8.95
N PHE A 268 -9.36 6.38 9.08
CA PHE A 268 -8.28 5.53 8.60
C PHE A 268 -8.89 4.47 7.69
N TYR A 269 -8.31 4.31 6.51
CA TYR A 269 -8.68 3.26 5.58
C TYR A 269 -7.59 2.19 5.60
N TYR A 270 -7.97 0.94 5.80
CA TYR A 270 -7.03 -0.14 6.02
C TYR A 270 -7.46 -1.45 5.35
N LEU A 271 -6.49 -2.35 5.16
CA LEU A 271 -6.70 -3.74 4.77
C LEU A 271 -6.36 -4.65 5.94
N ILE A 272 -7.01 -5.79 6.00
CA ILE A 272 -6.63 -6.89 6.89
C ILE A 272 -5.78 -7.86 6.08
N ASP A 273 -4.63 -8.21 6.61
CA ASP A 273 -3.71 -9.20 6.05
C ASP A 273 -3.67 -10.42 6.97
N ASP A 274 -4.49 -11.41 6.61
CA ASP A 274 -4.68 -12.62 7.41
C ASP A 274 -3.43 -13.49 7.48
N ILE A 275 -2.58 -13.44 6.44
CA ILE A 275 -1.34 -14.25 6.39
C ILE A 275 -0.38 -13.84 7.51
N HIS A 276 -0.31 -12.54 7.81
CA HIS A 276 0.62 -12.01 8.79
C HIS A 276 -0.07 -11.51 10.07
N HIS A 277 -1.36 -11.78 10.24
CA HIS A 277 -2.16 -11.26 11.35
C HIS A 277 -1.94 -9.75 11.57
N GLN A 278 -2.03 -8.97 10.47
CA GLN A 278 -1.74 -7.54 10.52
C GLN A 278 -2.80 -6.68 9.84
N ILE A 279 -2.89 -5.44 10.30
CA ILE A 279 -3.65 -4.37 9.65
C ILE A 279 -2.68 -3.48 8.88
N LEU A 280 -3.00 -3.22 7.60
CA LEU A 280 -2.25 -2.32 6.73
C LEU A 280 -3.02 -1.01 6.57
N ILE A 281 -2.60 0.06 7.24
CA ILE A 281 -3.23 1.39 7.12
C ILE A 281 -2.66 2.10 5.90
N ILE A 282 -3.49 2.29 4.87
CA ILE A 282 -3.07 2.84 3.58
C ILE A 282 -3.52 4.28 3.33
N ALA A 283 -4.54 4.74 4.01
CA ALA A 283 -4.96 6.14 3.93
C ALA A 283 -5.48 6.63 5.27
N ALA A 284 -5.31 7.92 5.54
CA ALA A 284 -5.87 8.58 6.71
C ALA A 284 -6.20 10.03 6.38
N GLY A 285 -7.20 10.56 7.05
CA GLY A 285 -7.59 11.95 6.98
C GLY A 285 -8.12 12.49 8.31
N VAL A 286 -7.92 13.78 8.52
CA VAL A 286 -8.46 14.50 9.69
C VAL A 286 -9.06 15.80 9.19
N ASN A 287 -10.31 16.07 9.53
CA ASN A 287 -10.95 17.36 9.29
C ASN A 287 -10.28 18.43 10.16
N LEU A 288 -9.74 19.46 9.51
CA LEU A 288 -8.94 20.48 10.16
C LEU A 288 -9.74 21.35 11.14
N GLU A 289 -11.04 21.47 10.95
CA GLU A 289 -11.94 22.21 11.85
C GLU A 289 -11.98 21.60 13.25
N TYR A 290 -11.84 20.26 13.32
CA TYR A 290 -11.82 19.50 14.56
C TYR A 290 -10.41 19.24 15.12
N SER A 291 -9.35 19.82 14.52
CA SER A 291 -7.96 19.56 14.88
C SER A 291 -7.64 19.77 16.36
N ARG A 292 -8.32 20.72 17.05
CA ARG A 292 -8.17 20.97 18.49
C ARG A 292 -8.53 19.78 19.38
N TYR A 293 -9.35 18.86 18.88
CA TYR A 293 -9.79 17.65 19.58
C TYR A 293 -8.95 16.43 19.21
N SER A 294 -7.97 16.61 18.32
CA SER A 294 -7.05 15.54 17.88
C SER A 294 -7.77 14.23 17.49
N PRO A 295 -8.83 14.28 16.65
CA PRO A 295 -9.69 13.12 16.41
C PRO A 295 -8.93 11.91 15.88
N GLY A 296 -7.91 12.09 15.04
CA GLY A 296 -7.12 10.97 14.51
C GLY A 296 -6.33 10.21 15.58
N ILE A 297 -5.76 10.90 16.59
CA ILE A 297 -4.98 10.22 17.64
C ILE A 297 -5.88 9.49 18.64
N ILE A 298 -7.01 10.08 19.01
CA ILE A 298 -7.96 9.42 19.93
C ILE A 298 -8.65 8.22 19.26
N SER A 299 -8.98 8.33 17.96
CA SER A 299 -9.52 7.26 17.15
C SER A 299 -8.56 6.08 17.07
N LEU A 300 -7.32 6.36 16.70
CA LEU A 300 -6.29 5.31 16.57
C LEU A 300 -6.00 4.65 17.92
N ASN A 301 -5.95 5.41 19.00
CA ASN A 301 -5.78 4.86 20.35
C ASN A 301 -6.95 3.97 20.76
N SER A 302 -8.19 4.37 20.47
CA SER A 302 -9.37 3.56 20.74
C SER A 302 -9.34 2.25 19.94
N PHE A 303 -9.02 2.32 18.67
CA PHE A 303 -8.92 1.16 17.78
C PHE A 303 -7.84 0.17 18.23
N ILE A 304 -6.66 0.66 18.58
CA ILE A 304 -5.57 -0.19 19.09
C ILE A 304 -6.01 -0.93 20.37
N ASN A 305 -6.71 -0.23 21.26
CA ASN A 305 -7.22 -0.87 22.48
C ASN A 305 -8.24 -1.99 22.19
N GLU A 306 -9.11 -1.81 21.20
CA GLU A 306 -10.07 -2.86 20.81
C GLU A 306 -9.36 -4.06 20.17
N ILE A 307 -8.38 -3.82 19.29
CA ILE A 307 -7.61 -4.89 18.66
C ILE A 307 -6.81 -5.70 19.71
N ILE A 308 -6.21 -5.04 20.70
CA ILE A 308 -5.50 -5.73 21.78
C ILE A 308 -6.45 -6.64 22.56
N LYS A 309 -7.72 -6.27 22.74
CA LYS A 309 -8.71 -7.11 23.42
C LYS A 309 -9.14 -8.34 22.59
N SER A 310 -9.20 -8.20 21.26
CA SER A 310 -9.61 -9.30 20.38
C SER A 310 -8.54 -10.37 20.22
N HIS A 311 -7.26 -9.99 20.33
CA HIS A 311 -6.09 -10.86 20.11
C HIS A 311 -5.97 -11.47 18.70
N ASP A 312 -6.68 -10.92 17.70
CA ASP A 312 -6.71 -11.47 16.35
C ASP A 312 -5.59 -10.90 15.46
N ILE A 313 -5.00 -9.77 15.87
CA ILE A 313 -4.00 -9.01 15.11
C ILE A 313 -2.76 -8.81 15.97
N ASP A 314 -1.59 -9.05 15.38
CA ASP A 314 -0.29 -8.88 16.02
C ASP A 314 0.38 -7.55 15.68
N ILE A 315 0.07 -6.99 14.51
CA ILE A 315 0.78 -5.83 13.97
C ILE A 315 -0.21 -4.82 13.36
N ILE A 316 -0.01 -3.55 13.66
CA ILE A 316 -0.59 -2.44 12.87
C ILE A 316 0.54 -1.79 12.07
N ASP A 317 0.53 -2.01 10.77
CA ASP A 317 1.47 -1.42 9.84
C ASP A 317 0.85 -0.15 9.22
N PHE A 318 1.44 1.00 9.52
CA PHE A 318 1.02 2.30 8.99
C PHE A 318 1.54 2.55 7.58
N THR A 319 2.13 1.57 6.95
CA THR A 319 2.70 1.62 5.61
C THR A 319 3.70 2.77 5.43
N ARG A 320 3.86 3.29 4.21
CA ARG A 320 4.84 4.32 3.89
C ARG A 320 4.65 5.62 4.65
N GLY A 321 5.77 6.27 4.93
CA GLY A 321 5.83 7.59 5.56
C GLY A 321 6.24 7.52 7.03
N ASN A 322 6.83 8.60 7.49
CA ASN A 322 7.39 8.76 8.82
C ASN A 322 6.67 9.88 9.59
N GLU A 323 5.35 9.95 9.45
CA GLU A 323 4.55 10.96 10.14
C GLU A 323 4.63 10.80 11.66
N PRO A 324 4.79 11.91 12.41
CA PRO A 324 5.04 11.88 13.86
C PRO A 324 4.00 11.10 14.68
N TYR A 325 2.73 11.07 14.24
CA TYR A 325 1.68 10.37 14.96
C TYR A 325 1.91 8.85 15.04
N LYS A 326 2.54 8.26 14.01
CA LYS A 326 2.86 6.82 13.97
C LYS A 326 3.81 6.42 15.10
N TYR A 327 4.81 7.25 15.35
CA TYR A 327 5.77 7.05 16.45
C TYR A 327 5.16 7.39 17.82
N ALA A 328 4.26 8.37 17.85
CA ALA A 328 3.58 8.77 19.07
C ALA A 328 2.77 7.60 19.68
N VAL A 329 2.22 6.72 18.85
CA VAL A 329 1.47 5.52 19.27
C VAL A 329 2.36 4.29 19.44
N GLY A 330 3.69 4.43 19.39
CA GLY A 330 4.64 3.33 19.63
C GLY A 330 5.17 2.63 18.38
N GLY A 331 4.88 3.15 17.20
CA GLY A 331 5.39 2.61 15.95
C GLY A 331 6.91 2.68 15.83
N ARG A 332 7.49 1.75 15.08
CA ARG A 332 8.92 1.66 14.78
C ARG A 332 9.17 1.55 13.29
N ASP A 333 10.35 2.03 12.87
CA ASP A 333 10.75 1.98 11.47
C ASP A 333 10.94 0.55 10.97
N HIS A 334 10.45 0.33 9.77
CA HIS A 334 10.94 -0.71 8.87
C HIS A 334 11.05 -0.13 7.46
N TYR A 335 11.53 -0.93 6.50
CA TYR A 335 11.92 -0.34 5.23
C TYR A 335 11.45 -1.15 4.05
N ILE A 336 11.15 -0.41 2.98
CA ILE A 336 10.94 -0.93 1.64
C ILE A 336 11.92 -0.28 0.68
N GLU A 337 12.19 -0.97 -0.41
CA GLU A 337 13.16 -0.50 -1.39
C GLU A 337 12.56 -0.41 -2.79
N THR A 338 13.02 0.60 -3.51
CA THR A 338 12.93 0.65 -4.97
C THR A 338 14.32 0.42 -5.52
N ALA A 339 14.48 -0.65 -6.29
CA ALA A 339 15.77 -1.03 -6.84
C ALA A 339 15.71 -1.18 -8.36
N ILE A 340 16.78 -0.75 -9.03
CA ILE A 340 16.97 -0.92 -10.46
C ILE A 340 18.03 -1.97 -10.66
N PHE A 341 17.65 -3.05 -11.34
CA PHE A 341 18.52 -4.17 -11.66
C PHE A 341 18.74 -4.28 -13.17
N LYS A 342 19.88 -4.82 -13.56
CA LYS A 342 20.13 -5.33 -14.89
C LYS A 342 20.46 -6.81 -14.81
N PHE A 343 20.18 -7.54 -15.88
CA PHE A 343 20.69 -8.91 -16.00
C PHE A 343 22.22 -8.89 -15.91
N LYS A 344 22.79 -9.90 -15.28
CA LYS A 344 24.24 -10.17 -15.38
C LYS A 344 24.47 -10.74 -16.75
N ASP A 345 25.48 -10.23 -17.42
CA ASP A 345 25.95 -10.70 -18.72
C ASP A 345 26.41 -12.15 -18.60
#